data_e3c66372d0843e08e0d8c733e1246f34
#
_entry.id   e3c66372d0843e08e0d8c733e1246f34
#
_cell.length_a   1.000
_cell.length_b   1.000
_cell.length_c   1.000
_cell.angle_alpha   90.00
_cell.angle_beta   90.00
_cell.angle_gamma   90.00
#
_symmetry.space_group_name_H-M   'P 1'
#
loop_
_entity.id
_entity.type
_entity.pdbx_description
1 polymer ?
#
loop_
_entity_poly.entity_id
_entity_poly.type
_entity_poly.pdbx_seq_one_letter_code
_entity_poly.pdbx_strand_id
1 'polypeptide(L)'
;IANEFVHEPEPPEATIIEILARMGKTRPEHELNCGSCGYPTCREKAKAVYNGKADITMCLPYLLENAESFSNNVFAVSPNAILVLDEQLRIQRMNMPACHMFGVARSQEVIGTSVIDLIDPTEFQSVLDTGNDIIDKKIYIPEYDLYVELSVVLDAEHHSLFGIFKDITAEHNRREKYIEKRAKTIDITDKVIEKQMRIVQEIASLLGETTAETKIALSQIKNIVRSEDE
;
A
#
# COMPACT_ATOMS: atom_id res chain seq x y z
N ILE A 1 -62.62 -25.27 -16.42
CA ILE A 1 -61.72 -24.26 -15.94
C ILE A 1 -60.88 -23.87 -17.14
N ALA A 2 -61.19 -22.72 -17.77
CA ALA A 2 -60.49 -22.19 -18.93
C ALA A 2 -59.12 -21.74 -18.49
N ASN A 3 -58.06 -22.31 -19.07
CA ASN A 3 -56.70 -21.86 -18.95
C ASN A 3 -56.58 -20.55 -19.77
N GLU A 4 -56.72 -19.41 -19.14
CA GLU A 4 -56.38 -18.13 -19.76
C GLU A 4 -54.85 -18.14 -20.02
N PHE A 5 -54.49 -18.39 -21.27
CA PHE A 5 -53.14 -18.11 -21.74
C PHE A 5 -52.94 -16.61 -21.65
N VAL A 6 -52.26 -16.16 -20.61
CA VAL A 6 -51.75 -14.78 -20.50
C VAL A 6 -50.82 -14.57 -21.69
N HIS A 7 -51.33 -13.84 -22.69
CA HIS A 7 -50.53 -13.47 -23.86
C HIS A 7 -49.48 -12.45 -23.38
N GLU A 8 -48.28 -12.90 -23.18
CA GLU A 8 -47.16 -12.02 -22.78
C GLU A 8 -46.82 -11.13 -23.98
N PRO A 9 -46.59 -9.83 -23.74
CA PRO A 9 -46.18 -8.93 -24.80
C PRO A 9 -44.81 -9.37 -25.36
N GLU A 10 -44.72 -9.62 -26.64
CA GLU A 10 -43.44 -9.86 -27.30
C GLU A 10 -42.66 -8.54 -27.38
N PRO A 11 -41.43 -8.49 -26.81
CA PRO A 11 -40.63 -7.29 -26.89
C PRO A 11 -40.18 -7.00 -28.35
N PRO A 12 -40.04 -5.72 -28.71
CA PRO A 12 -39.48 -5.35 -30.00
C PRO A 12 -38.07 -5.93 -30.17
N GLU A 13 -37.69 -6.30 -31.40
CA GLU A 13 -36.38 -6.87 -31.71
C GLU A 13 -35.21 -5.99 -31.22
N ALA A 14 -35.37 -4.65 -31.35
CA ALA A 14 -34.38 -3.69 -30.84
C ALA A 14 -34.12 -3.82 -29.33
N THR A 15 -35.20 -4.08 -28.55
CA THR A 15 -35.11 -4.26 -27.10
C THR A 15 -34.44 -5.60 -26.74
N ILE A 16 -34.72 -6.66 -27.52
CA ILE A 16 -34.02 -7.95 -27.35
C ILE A 16 -32.54 -7.79 -27.58
N ILE A 17 -32.14 -7.11 -28.64
CA ILE A 17 -30.74 -6.85 -28.97
C ILE A 17 -30.06 -6.00 -27.86
N GLU A 18 -30.74 -4.99 -27.32
CA GLU A 18 -30.24 -4.18 -26.22
C GLU A 18 -29.97 -5.02 -24.95
N ILE A 19 -30.92 -5.88 -24.57
CA ILE A 19 -30.78 -6.77 -23.42
C ILE A 19 -29.64 -7.78 -23.64
N LEU A 20 -29.55 -8.34 -24.85
CA LEU A 20 -28.44 -9.24 -25.22
C LEU A 20 -27.08 -8.51 -25.12
N ALA A 21 -26.97 -7.27 -25.59
CA ALA A 21 -25.77 -6.46 -25.48
C ALA A 21 -25.38 -6.22 -24.02
N ARG A 22 -26.37 -5.94 -23.15
CA ARG A 22 -26.13 -5.82 -21.69
C ARG A 22 -25.65 -7.10 -21.04
N MET A 23 -25.91 -8.26 -21.61
CA MET A 23 -25.38 -9.57 -21.22
C MET A 23 -24.05 -9.91 -21.91
N GLY A 24 -23.36 -8.95 -22.52
CA GLY A 24 -22.09 -9.17 -23.25
C GLY A 24 -22.26 -9.79 -24.64
N LYS A 25 -23.52 -9.97 -25.13
CA LYS A 25 -23.84 -10.65 -26.39
C LYS A 25 -24.10 -9.63 -27.50
N THR A 26 -23.02 -8.99 -27.96
CA THR A 26 -23.06 -7.92 -28.97
C THR A 26 -23.08 -8.43 -30.40
N ARG A 27 -22.84 -9.73 -30.62
CA ARG A 27 -22.82 -10.41 -31.92
C ARG A 27 -23.55 -11.75 -31.83
N PRO A 28 -24.12 -12.27 -32.89
CA PRO A 28 -24.79 -13.59 -32.91
C PRO A 28 -23.89 -14.74 -32.41
N GLU A 29 -22.58 -14.65 -32.68
CA GLU A 29 -21.58 -15.65 -32.25
C GLU A 29 -21.43 -15.72 -30.71
N HIS A 30 -21.80 -14.63 -29.98
CA HIS A 30 -21.79 -14.58 -28.53
C HIS A 30 -23.05 -15.22 -27.90
N GLU A 31 -24.05 -15.54 -28.69
CA GLU A 31 -25.27 -16.23 -28.25
C GLU A 31 -25.01 -17.73 -28.13
N LEU A 32 -24.32 -18.14 -27.03
CA LEU A 32 -23.91 -19.55 -26.85
C LEU A 32 -25.08 -20.52 -26.71
N ASN A 33 -26.28 -20.05 -26.40
CA ASN A 33 -27.48 -20.86 -26.18
C ASN A 33 -27.24 -22.09 -25.29
N CYS A 34 -26.41 -21.92 -24.24
CA CYS A 34 -25.89 -23.02 -23.41
C CYS A 34 -26.92 -23.62 -22.43
N GLY A 35 -28.08 -22.98 -22.27
CA GLY A 35 -29.17 -23.45 -21.38
C GLY A 35 -28.86 -23.32 -19.87
N SER A 36 -27.64 -22.96 -19.43
CA SER A 36 -27.23 -22.90 -18.01
C SER A 36 -28.10 -21.95 -17.16
N CYS A 37 -28.73 -20.97 -17.75
CA CYS A 37 -29.63 -20.04 -17.06
C CYS A 37 -31.10 -20.52 -16.98
N GLY A 38 -31.38 -21.74 -17.42
CA GLY A 38 -32.71 -22.32 -17.44
C GLY A 38 -33.58 -21.95 -18.66
N TYR A 39 -33.03 -21.19 -19.62
CA TYR A 39 -33.67 -20.83 -20.87
C TYR A 39 -32.97 -21.51 -22.07
N PRO A 40 -33.71 -22.08 -23.05
CA PRO A 40 -33.08 -22.82 -24.14
C PRO A 40 -32.25 -21.95 -25.09
N THR A 41 -32.61 -20.66 -25.22
CA THR A 41 -31.86 -19.72 -26.05
C THR A 41 -31.56 -18.41 -25.30
N CYS A 42 -30.50 -17.71 -25.70
CA CYS A 42 -30.18 -16.40 -25.17
C CYS A 42 -31.27 -15.36 -25.46
N ARG A 43 -31.98 -15.50 -26.58
CA ARG A 43 -33.09 -14.65 -26.96
C ARG A 43 -34.34 -14.88 -26.08
N GLU A 44 -34.67 -16.12 -25.76
CA GLU A 44 -35.74 -16.42 -24.81
C GLU A 44 -35.41 -15.92 -23.39
N LYS A 45 -34.16 -16.00 -22.98
CA LYS A 45 -33.71 -15.35 -21.76
C LYS A 45 -33.92 -13.84 -21.82
N ALA A 46 -33.57 -13.18 -22.92
CA ALA A 46 -33.75 -11.74 -23.08
C ALA A 46 -35.24 -11.34 -23.04
N LYS A 47 -36.14 -12.15 -23.63
CA LYS A 47 -37.61 -11.98 -23.51
C LYS A 47 -38.09 -12.12 -22.05
N ALA A 48 -37.54 -13.09 -21.31
CA ALA A 48 -37.86 -13.28 -19.90
C ALA A 48 -37.37 -12.13 -19.03
N VAL A 49 -36.18 -11.55 -19.31
CA VAL A 49 -35.67 -10.35 -18.64
C VAL A 49 -36.57 -9.14 -18.92
N TYR A 50 -37.02 -8.95 -20.15
CA TYR A 50 -37.94 -7.88 -20.50
C TYR A 50 -39.25 -7.96 -19.70
N ASN A 51 -39.81 -9.18 -19.57
CA ASN A 51 -41.02 -9.45 -18.83
C ASN A 51 -40.83 -9.51 -17.29
N GLY A 52 -39.64 -9.20 -16.78
CA GLY A 52 -39.33 -9.21 -15.34
C GLY A 52 -39.30 -10.60 -14.70
N LYS A 53 -39.24 -11.67 -15.51
CA LYS A 53 -39.19 -13.07 -15.05
C LYS A 53 -37.81 -13.63 -14.84
N ALA A 54 -36.79 -12.92 -15.32
CA ALA A 54 -35.40 -13.31 -15.19
C ALA A 54 -34.49 -12.07 -14.97
N ASP A 55 -33.35 -12.30 -14.34
CA ASP A 55 -32.31 -11.30 -14.18
C ASP A 55 -31.14 -11.59 -15.13
N ILE A 56 -30.44 -10.52 -15.56
CA ILE A 56 -29.26 -10.59 -16.41
C ILE A 56 -28.17 -11.43 -15.72
N THR A 57 -28.01 -11.29 -14.41
CA THR A 57 -27.02 -11.99 -13.58
C THR A 57 -27.22 -13.51 -13.52
N MET A 58 -28.36 -14.03 -13.92
CA MET A 58 -28.56 -15.48 -14.03
C MET A 58 -27.81 -16.12 -15.21
N CYS A 59 -27.16 -15.33 -16.09
CA CYS A 59 -26.38 -15.85 -17.20
C CYS A 59 -24.99 -16.23 -16.73
N LEU A 60 -24.67 -17.53 -16.62
CA LEU A 60 -23.40 -18.00 -16.10
C LEU A 60 -22.17 -17.47 -16.89
N PRO A 61 -22.14 -17.52 -18.24
CA PRO A 61 -21.01 -16.91 -18.98
C PRO A 61 -20.84 -15.42 -18.69
N TYR A 62 -21.92 -14.66 -18.57
CA TYR A 62 -21.87 -13.24 -18.22
C TYR A 62 -21.32 -13.00 -16.81
N LEU A 63 -21.72 -13.81 -15.82
CA LEU A 63 -21.20 -13.74 -14.46
C LEU A 63 -19.70 -14.02 -14.41
N LEU A 64 -19.25 -15.07 -15.10
CA LEU A 64 -17.84 -15.44 -15.15
C LEU A 64 -17.00 -14.34 -15.82
N GLU A 65 -17.45 -13.82 -16.97
CA GLU A 65 -16.79 -12.75 -17.70
C GLU A 65 -16.70 -11.46 -16.86
N ASN A 66 -17.76 -11.10 -16.14
CA ASN A 66 -17.75 -9.95 -15.24
C ASN A 66 -16.84 -10.17 -14.03
N ALA A 67 -16.82 -11.36 -13.44
CA ALA A 67 -15.95 -11.67 -12.30
C ALA A 67 -14.47 -11.62 -12.72
N GLU A 68 -14.12 -12.20 -13.87
CA GLU A 68 -12.77 -12.14 -14.42
C GLU A 68 -12.37 -10.71 -14.79
N SER A 69 -13.26 -9.95 -15.44
CA SER A 69 -13.02 -8.55 -15.79
C SER A 69 -12.80 -7.69 -14.55
N PHE A 70 -13.62 -7.87 -13.51
CA PHE A 70 -13.46 -7.15 -12.24
C PHE A 70 -12.13 -7.49 -11.58
N SER A 71 -11.78 -8.77 -11.45
CA SER A 71 -10.50 -9.22 -10.89
C SER A 71 -9.31 -8.66 -11.67
N ASN A 72 -9.35 -8.73 -13.00
CA ASN A 72 -8.31 -8.19 -13.86
C ASN A 72 -8.18 -6.66 -13.73
N ASN A 73 -9.31 -5.94 -13.63
CA ASN A 73 -9.30 -4.50 -13.44
C ASN A 73 -8.70 -4.11 -12.08
N VAL A 74 -9.09 -4.75 -10.98
CA VAL A 74 -8.52 -4.48 -9.65
C VAL A 74 -7.01 -4.71 -9.66
N PHE A 75 -6.56 -5.81 -10.26
CA PHE A 75 -5.15 -6.13 -10.41
C PHE A 75 -4.39 -5.08 -11.24
N ALA A 76 -4.98 -4.62 -12.33
CA ALA A 76 -4.36 -3.65 -13.24
C ALA A 76 -4.34 -2.21 -12.69
N VAL A 77 -5.41 -1.76 -12.00
CA VAL A 77 -5.52 -0.39 -11.49
C VAL A 77 -4.92 -0.19 -10.11
N SER A 78 -4.51 -1.27 -9.42
CA SER A 78 -3.83 -1.18 -8.13
C SER A 78 -2.59 -0.27 -8.25
N PRO A 79 -2.42 0.73 -7.37
CA PRO A 79 -1.20 1.53 -7.34
C PRO A 79 0.01 0.75 -6.79
N ASN A 80 -0.23 -0.33 -6.09
CA ASN A 80 0.81 -1.18 -5.53
C ASN A 80 1.29 -2.19 -6.58
N ALA A 81 2.57 -2.54 -6.52
CA ALA A 81 3.12 -3.62 -7.31
C ALA A 81 2.60 -4.95 -6.79
N ILE A 82 2.07 -5.79 -7.68
CA ILE A 82 1.49 -7.10 -7.32
C ILE A 82 2.15 -8.18 -8.17
N LEU A 83 2.68 -9.21 -7.48
CA LEU A 83 3.16 -10.47 -8.04
C LEU A 83 2.26 -11.61 -7.59
N VAL A 84 1.97 -12.53 -8.50
CA VAL A 84 1.34 -13.81 -8.17
C VAL A 84 2.31 -14.91 -8.54
N LEU A 85 2.64 -15.77 -7.58
CA LEU A 85 3.57 -16.87 -7.71
C LEU A 85 2.85 -18.21 -7.51
N ASP A 86 3.40 -19.29 -8.06
CA ASP A 86 3.01 -20.65 -7.67
C ASP A 86 3.81 -21.13 -6.44
N GLU A 87 3.53 -22.35 -5.96
CA GLU A 87 4.23 -22.96 -4.82
C GLU A 87 5.72 -23.26 -5.10
N GLN A 88 6.13 -23.24 -6.36
CA GLN A 88 7.52 -23.37 -6.78
C GLN A 88 8.20 -22.01 -6.97
N LEU A 89 7.54 -20.92 -6.49
CA LEU A 89 8.02 -19.55 -6.59
C LEU A 89 8.25 -19.08 -8.04
N ARG A 90 7.46 -19.60 -8.98
CA ARG A 90 7.45 -19.13 -10.37
C ARG A 90 6.40 -18.07 -10.56
N ILE A 91 6.72 -17.05 -11.32
CA ILE A 91 5.83 -15.92 -11.58
C ILE A 91 4.68 -16.36 -12.48
N GLN A 92 3.47 -16.30 -11.99
CA GLN A 92 2.24 -16.55 -12.76
C GLN A 92 1.66 -15.26 -13.34
N ARG A 93 1.68 -14.18 -12.55
CA ARG A 93 1.14 -12.87 -12.97
C ARG A 93 1.95 -11.74 -12.36
N MET A 94 2.02 -10.65 -13.08
CA MET A 94 2.65 -9.39 -12.65
C MET A 94 1.84 -8.21 -13.20
N ASN A 95 1.47 -7.24 -12.36
CA ASN A 95 0.78 -6.04 -12.82
C ASN A 95 1.76 -4.96 -13.33
N MET A 96 1.24 -3.91 -13.95
CA MET A 96 2.08 -2.83 -14.51
C MET A 96 2.95 -2.12 -13.45
N PRO A 97 2.44 -1.76 -12.27
CA PRO A 97 3.31 -1.21 -11.21
C PRO A 97 4.46 -2.15 -10.81
N ALA A 98 4.24 -3.46 -10.76
CA ALA A 98 5.31 -4.42 -10.50
C ALA A 98 6.34 -4.46 -11.65
N CYS A 99 5.88 -4.40 -12.91
CA CYS A 99 6.79 -4.28 -14.04
C CYS A 99 7.68 -3.03 -13.93
N HIS A 100 7.09 -1.89 -13.57
CA HIS A 100 7.85 -0.65 -13.36
C HIS A 100 8.82 -0.74 -12.19
N MET A 101 8.37 -1.29 -11.07
CA MET A 101 9.18 -1.42 -9.85
C MET A 101 10.42 -2.29 -10.08
N PHE A 102 10.26 -3.40 -10.78
CA PHE A 102 11.33 -4.37 -11.02
C PHE A 102 12.01 -4.23 -12.39
N GLY A 103 11.76 -3.15 -13.12
CA GLY A 103 12.42 -2.85 -14.38
C GLY A 103 12.13 -3.84 -15.52
N VAL A 104 10.99 -4.54 -15.47
CA VAL A 104 10.55 -5.51 -16.49
C VAL A 104 9.79 -4.77 -17.58
N ALA A 105 10.20 -4.94 -18.84
CA ALA A 105 9.56 -4.23 -19.94
C ALA A 105 8.13 -4.74 -20.21
N ARG A 106 7.91 -6.05 -20.12
CA ARG A 106 6.61 -6.70 -20.30
C ARG A 106 6.45 -7.88 -19.35
N SER A 107 5.31 -7.99 -18.70
CA SER A 107 5.02 -9.10 -17.77
C SER A 107 5.21 -10.49 -18.42
N GLN A 108 4.91 -10.63 -19.72
CA GLN A 108 5.06 -11.89 -20.45
C GLN A 108 6.50 -12.42 -20.48
N GLU A 109 7.51 -11.56 -20.34
CA GLU A 109 8.92 -11.95 -20.38
C GLU A 109 9.35 -12.74 -19.14
N VAL A 110 8.65 -12.53 -18.01
CA VAL A 110 8.99 -13.14 -16.72
C VAL A 110 7.99 -14.19 -16.26
N ILE A 111 6.85 -14.33 -16.93
CA ILE A 111 5.86 -15.37 -16.59
C ILE A 111 6.49 -16.75 -16.76
N GLY A 112 6.42 -17.59 -15.72
CA GLY A 112 7.01 -18.92 -15.64
C GLY A 112 8.47 -18.95 -15.20
N THR A 113 9.16 -17.80 -15.08
CA THR A 113 10.51 -17.73 -14.50
C THR A 113 10.45 -17.74 -12.97
N SER A 114 11.58 -18.02 -12.33
CA SER A 114 11.66 -17.98 -10.86
C SER A 114 11.69 -16.54 -10.34
N VAL A 115 11.03 -16.28 -9.21
CA VAL A 115 11.06 -14.98 -8.55
C VAL A 115 12.48 -14.58 -8.10
N ILE A 116 13.36 -15.55 -7.88
CA ILE A 116 14.76 -15.31 -7.50
C ILE A 116 15.53 -14.49 -8.55
N ASP A 117 15.10 -14.54 -9.81
CA ASP A 117 15.69 -13.74 -10.88
C ASP A 117 15.33 -12.25 -10.77
N LEU A 118 14.36 -11.90 -9.94
CA LEU A 118 13.90 -10.54 -9.71
C LEU A 118 14.25 -10.02 -8.31
N ILE A 119 13.98 -10.82 -7.27
CA ILE A 119 14.12 -10.42 -5.86
C ILE A 119 14.46 -11.63 -4.99
N ASP A 120 14.97 -11.37 -3.78
CA ASP A 120 15.19 -12.39 -2.75
C ASP A 120 13.87 -13.09 -2.39
N PRO A 121 13.77 -14.42 -2.54
CA PRO A 121 12.55 -15.18 -2.29
C PRO A 121 12.28 -15.48 -0.81
N THR A 122 13.16 -15.08 0.11
CA THR A 122 13.14 -15.50 1.53
C THR A 122 11.78 -15.29 2.19
N GLU A 123 11.12 -14.15 1.94
CA GLU A 123 9.82 -13.87 2.56
C GLU A 123 8.71 -14.77 2.00
N PHE A 124 8.74 -15.06 0.71
CA PHE A 124 7.79 -15.98 0.08
C PHE A 124 8.00 -17.40 0.56
N GLN A 125 9.25 -17.85 0.65
CA GLN A 125 9.58 -19.18 1.18
C GLN A 125 9.13 -19.32 2.62
N SER A 126 9.33 -18.29 3.45
CA SER A 126 8.87 -18.29 4.84
C SER A 126 7.35 -18.48 4.97
N VAL A 127 6.56 -17.87 4.09
CA VAL A 127 5.10 -18.03 4.08
C VAL A 127 4.70 -19.44 3.63
N LEU A 128 5.39 -20.02 2.63
CA LEU A 128 5.17 -21.41 2.21
C LEU A 128 5.48 -22.41 3.33
N ASP A 129 6.59 -22.21 4.03
CA ASP A 129 7.06 -23.13 5.06
C ASP A 129 6.21 -23.08 6.34
N THR A 130 5.72 -21.90 6.69
CA THR A 130 4.99 -21.67 7.96
C THR A 130 3.48 -21.65 7.79
N GLY A 131 2.98 -21.38 6.59
CA GLY A 131 1.56 -21.14 6.31
C GLY A 131 1.02 -19.83 6.92
N ASN A 132 1.90 -18.95 7.43
CA ASN A 132 1.50 -17.69 8.04
C ASN A 132 1.76 -16.54 7.08
N ASP A 133 0.74 -15.74 6.84
CA ASP A 133 0.85 -14.55 6.00
C ASP A 133 1.79 -13.51 6.62
N ILE A 134 2.47 -12.77 5.76
CA ILE A 134 3.26 -11.59 6.13
C ILE A 134 2.46 -10.36 5.72
N ILE A 135 2.24 -9.44 6.66
CA ILE A 135 1.47 -8.22 6.40
C ILE A 135 2.31 -6.99 6.75
N ASP A 136 2.42 -6.05 5.82
CA ASP A 136 3.04 -4.72 5.95
C ASP A 136 4.48 -4.77 6.51
N LYS A 137 5.24 -5.80 6.17
CA LYS A 137 6.65 -5.91 6.56
C LYS A 137 7.50 -4.92 5.75
N LYS A 138 8.22 -4.05 6.45
CA LYS A 138 9.14 -3.11 5.82
C LYS A 138 10.45 -3.81 5.48
N ILE A 139 10.80 -3.81 4.22
CA ILE A 139 12.05 -4.36 3.72
C ILE A 139 12.75 -3.35 2.80
N TYR A 140 14.06 -3.49 2.68
CA TYR A 140 14.87 -2.78 1.69
C TYR A 140 15.26 -3.76 0.59
N ILE A 141 15.07 -3.37 -0.66
CA ILE A 141 15.43 -4.18 -1.84
C ILE A 141 16.67 -3.52 -2.49
N PRO A 142 17.87 -4.05 -2.24
CA PRO A 142 19.13 -3.41 -2.67
C PRO A 142 19.26 -3.27 -4.18
N GLU A 143 18.74 -4.24 -4.94
CA GLU A 143 18.84 -4.32 -6.41
C GLU A 143 18.18 -3.11 -7.09
N TYR A 144 17.18 -2.53 -6.43
CA TYR A 144 16.39 -1.41 -6.98
C TYR A 144 16.50 -0.14 -6.13
N ASP A 145 17.27 -0.15 -5.03
CA ASP A 145 17.37 0.95 -4.04
C ASP A 145 15.98 1.43 -3.54
N LEU A 146 15.12 0.46 -3.19
CA LEU A 146 13.75 0.70 -2.78
C LEU A 146 13.48 0.25 -1.35
N TYR A 147 12.82 1.11 -0.58
CA TYR A 147 12.15 0.73 0.66
C TYR A 147 10.70 0.40 0.35
N VAL A 148 10.27 -0.80 0.67
CA VAL A 148 8.90 -1.26 0.40
C VAL A 148 8.24 -1.82 1.65
N GLU A 149 6.93 -1.66 1.70
CA GLU A 149 6.05 -2.37 2.62
C GLU A 149 5.52 -3.60 1.87
N LEU A 150 5.98 -4.79 2.29
CA LEU A 150 5.67 -6.07 1.64
C LEU A 150 4.59 -6.81 2.43
N SER A 151 3.55 -7.24 1.73
CA SER A 151 2.60 -8.24 2.22
C SER A 151 2.64 -9.47 1.32
N VAL A 152 2.75 -10.66 1.94
CA VAL A 152 2.73 -11.95 1.25
C VAL A 152 1.61 -12.79 1.84
N VAL A 153 0.67 -13.19 0.99
CA VAL A 153 -0.52 -13.95 1.36
C VAL A 153 -0.56 -15.26 0.59
N LEU A 154 -0.81 -16.37 1.29
CA LEU A 154 -0.96 -17.69 0.71
C LEU A 154 -2.44 -17.99 0.44
N ASP A 155 -2.79 -18.20 -0.83
CA ASP A 155 -4.07 -18.78 -1.23
C ASP A 155 -3.90 -20.30 -1.39
N ALA A 156 -4.23 -21.02 -0.32
CA ALA A 156 -4.09 -22.48 -0.28
C ALA A 156 -5.07 -23.20 -1.22
N GLU A 157 -6.22 -22.60 -1.56
CA GLU A 157 -7.21 -23.20 -2.47
C GLU A 157 -6.73 -23.19 -3.92
N HIS A 158 -6.04 -22.10 -4.33
CA HIS A 158 -5.54 -21.92 -5.69
C HIS A 158 -4.05 -22.19 -5.82
N HIS A 159 -3.38 -22.68 -4.77
CA HIS A 159 -1.94 -22.96 -4.76
C HIS A 159 -1.10 -21.76 -5.24
N SER A 160 -1.43 -20.57 -4.76
CA SER A 160 -0.84 -19.31 -5.24
C SER A 160 -0.43 -18.43 -4.07
N LEU A 161 0.69 -17.70 -4.24
CA LEU A 161 1.12 -16.66 -3.31
C LEU A 161 0.94 -15.29 -3.95
N PHE A 162 0.41 -14.36 -3.18
CA PHE A 162 0.26 -12.96 -3.58
C PHE A 162 1.30 -12.12 -2.86
N GLY A 163 2.25 -11.55 -3.59
CA GLY A 163 3.17 -10.54 -3.09
C GLY A 163 2.69 -9.15 -3.47
N ILE A 164 2.42 -8.31 -2.47
CA ILE A 164 1.99 -6.91 -2.66
C ILE A 164 3.08 -6.01 -2.12
N PHE A 165 3.63 -5.14 -2.96
CA PHE A 165 4.71 -4.22 -2.64
C PHE A 165 4.21 -2.80 -2.77
N LYS A 166 4.29 -2.06 -1.69
CA LYS A 166 4.02 -0.63 -1.64
C LYS A 166 5.33 0.12 -1.50
N ASP A 167 5.66 0.95 -2.48
CA ASP A 167 6.85 1.80 -2.41
C ASP A 167 6.69 2.87 -1.33
N ILE A 168 7.58 2.84 -0.34
CA ILE A 168 7.65 3.80 0.76
C ILE A 168 8.98 4.56 0.78
N THR A 169 9.78 4.49 -0.28
CA THR A 169 11.12 5.08 -0.37
C THR A 169 11.10 6.59 -0.11
N ALA A 170 10.16 7.29 -0.74
CA ALA A 170 10.02 8.74 -0.54
C ALA A 170 9.63 9.10 0.90
N GLU A 171 8.78 8.30 1.54
CA GLU A 171 8.36 8.48 2.92
C GLU A 171 9.49 8.19 3.90
N HIS A 172 10.20 7.07 3.69
CA HIS A 172 11.39 6.69 4.45
C HIS A 172 12.45 7.79 4.41
N ASN A 173 12.82 8.27 3.24
CA ASN A 173 13.84 9.32 3.06
C ASN A 173 13.42 10.66 3.68
N ARG A 174 12.14 11.02 3.66
CA ARG A 174 11.65 12.21 4.37
C ARG A 174 11.78 12.06 5.87
N ARG A 175 11.48 10.88 6.40
CA ARG A 175 11.57 10.58 7.83
C ARG A 175 13.02 10.63 8.30
N GLU A 176 13.97 10.05 7.55
CA GLU A 176 15.39 10.11 7.88
C GLU A 176 15.92 11.54 7.88
N LYS A 177 15.62 12.32 6.85
CA LYS A 177 15.99 13.74 6.79
C LYS A 177 15.42 14.54 7.96
N TYR A 178 14.21 14.22 8.40
CA TYR A 178 13.61 14.87 9.56
C TYR A 178 14.34 14.52 10.86
N ILE A 179 14.67 13.24 11.07
CA ILE A 179 15.44 12.77 12.23
C ILE A 179 16.82 13.42 12.26
N GLU A 180 17.51 13.45 11.12
CA GLU A 180 18.83 14.09 11.01
C GLU A 180 18.79 15.60 11.34
N LYS A 181 17.82 16.33 10.78
CA LYS A 181 17.63 17.75 11.11
C LYS A 181 17.35 17.96 12.59
N ARG A 182 16.54 17.11 13.20
CA ARG A 182 16.22 17.19 14.63
C ARG A 182 17.46 16.94 15.50
N ALA A 183 18.25 15.92 15.15
CA ALA A 183 19.52 15.65 15.84
C ALA A 183 20.50 16.81 15.75
N LYS A 184 20.66 17.41 14.57
CA LYS A 184 21.49 18.61 14.39
C LYS A 184 20.98 19.80 15.21
N THR A 185 19.66 19.99 15.29
CA THR A 185 19.09 21.08 16.10
C THR A 185 19.37 20.88 17.58
N ILE A 186 19.28 19.66 18.10
CA ILE A 186 19.61 19.32 19.49
C ILE A 186 21.10 19.63 19.76
N ASP A 187 22.03 19.17 18.93
CA ASP A 187 23.47 19.41 19.07
C ASP A 187 23.80 20.91 19.09
N ILE A 188 23.18 21.70 18.21
CA ILE A 188 23.36 23.16 18.22
C ILE A 188 22.81 23.77 19.52
N THR A 189 21.64 23.34 19.97
CA THR A 189 21.03 23.85 21.20
C THR A 189 21.90 23.54 22.42
N ASP A 190 22.43 22.33 22.53
CA ASP A 190 23.31 21.93 23.62
C ASP A 190 24.58 22.77 23.65
N LYS A 191 25.21 23.02 22.50
CA LYS A 191 26.37 23.90 22.38
C LYS A 191 26.08 25.35 22.82
N VAL A 192 24.90 25.86 22.52
CA VAL A 192 24.48 27.20 22.96
C VAL A 192 24.31 27.24 24.48
N ILE A 193 23.65 26.21 25.03
CA ILE A 193 23.45 26.09 26.49
C ILE A 193 24.81 26.03 27.23
N GLU A 194 25.73 25.17 26.75
CA GLU A 194 27.08 25.07 27.35
C GLU A 194 27.81 26.41 27.32
N LYS A 195 27.75 27.13 26.19
CA LYS A 195 28.36 28.47 26.08
C LYS A 195 27.72 29.44 27.05
N GLN A 196 26.39 29.47 27.16
CA GLN A 196 25.70 30.34 28.12
C GLN A 196 26.05 30.00 29.55
N MET A 197 26.11 28.73 29.92
CA MET A 197 26.49 28.29 31.27
C MET A 197 27.92 28.71 31.61
N ARG A 198 28.86 28.63 30.65
CA ARG A 198 30.24 29.11 30.87
C ARG A 198 30.28 30.63 31.16
N ILE A 199 29.54 31.42 30.36
CA ILE A 199 29.48 32.88 30.58
C ILE A 199 28.86 33.20 31.94
N VAL A 200 27.82 32.51 32.36
CA VAL A 200 27.22 32.70 33.70
C VAL A 200 28.18 32.34 34.81
N GLN A 201 28.98 31.28 34.66
CA GLN A 201 30.04 30.93 35.63
C GLN A 201 31.13 31.97 35.71
N GLU A 202 31.58 32.53 34.58
CA GLU A 202 32.56 33.60 34.53
C GLU A 202 32.05 34.87 35.25
N ILE A 203 30.83 35.28 34.99
CA ILE A 203 30.18 36.41 35.65
C ILE A 203 30.08 36.19 37.17
N ALA A 204 29.65 34.99 37.59
CA ALA A 204 29.54 34.64 39.00
C ALA A 204 30.88 34.65 39.72
N SER A 205 31.93 34.19 39.05
CA SER A 205 33.29 34.23 39.56
C SER A 205 33.80 35.67 39.76
N LEU A 206 33.61 36.52 38.75
CA LEU A 206 33.99 37.94 38.82
C LEU A 206 33.21 38.70 39.93
N LEU A 207 31.92 38.45 40.05
CA LEU A 207 31.09 39.04 41.12
C LEU A 207 31.52 38.55 42.51
N GLY A 208 31.90 37.27 42.62
CA GLY A 208 32.46 36.72 43.87
C GLY A 208 33.77 37.34 44.28
N GLU A 209 34.66 37.54 43.31
CA GLU A 209 35.98 38.18 43.52
C GLU A 209 35.83 39.66 43.93
N THR A 210 35.05 40.44 43.21
CA THR A 210 34.81 41.85 43.56
C THR A 210 34.11 42.01 44.91
N THR A 211 33.22 41.08 45.29
CA THR A 211 32.57 41.08 46.61
C THR A 211 33.58 40.77 47.71
N ALA A 212 34.50 39.85 47.48
CA ALA A 212 35.58 39.55 48.45
C ALA A 212 36.50 40.71 48.64
N GLU A 213 36.96 41.36 47.56
CA GLU A 213 37.82 42.56 47.59
C GLU A 213 37.15 43.73 48.35
N THR A 214 35.87 43.98 48.06
CA THR A 214 35.08 44.99 48.73
C THR A 214 34.94 44.70 50.23
N LYS A 215 34.73 43.45 50.62
CA LYS A 215 34.70 43.02 52.01
C LYS A 215 36.06 43.24 52.73
N ILE A 216 37.16 42.96 52.09
CA ILE A 216 38.51 43.20 52.63
C ILE A 216 38.74 44.70 52.83
N ALA A 217 38.44 45.53 51.81
CA ALA A 217 38.53 46.96 51.87
C ALA A 217 37.73 47.58 53.01
N LEU A 218 36.46 47.18 53.17
CA LEU A 218 35.62 47.60 54.23
C LEU A 218 36.11 47.15 55.62
N SER A 219 36.71 45.96 55.71
CA SER A 219 37.28 45.47 56.95
C SER A 219 38.52 46.29 57.33
N GLN A 220 39.32 46.71 56.37
CA GLN A 220 40.52 47.60 56.61
C GLN A 220 40.04 48.97 57.06
N ILE A 221 39.11 49.58 56.42
CA ILE A 221 38.53 50.87 56.83
C ILE A 221 37.98 50.77 58.27
N LYS A 222 37.21 49.73 58.58
CA LYS A 222 36.66 49.51 59.94
C LYS A 222 37.78 49.43 61.01
N ASN A 223 38.91 48.78 60.68
CA ASN A 223 40.03 48.67 61.61
C ASN A 223 40.76 50.01 61.81
N ILE A 224 40.91 50.84 60.76
CA ILE A 224 41.49 52.17 60.82
C ILE A 224 40.57 53.07 61.74
N VAL A 225 39.29 53.10 61.49
CA VAL A 225 38.38 53.92 62.33
C VAL A 225 38.38 53.50 63.79
N ARG A 226 38.54 52.19 64.07
CA ARG A 226 38.61 51.69 65.45
C ARG A 226 39.97 52.06 66.17
N SER A 227 41.02 52.23 65.40
CA SER A 227 42.36 52.62 65.98
C SER A 227 42.51 54.12 66.19
N GLU A 228 41.61 54.97 65.73
CA GLU A 228 41.56 56.41 65.97
C GLU A 228 40.74 56.78 67.22
N ASP A 229 39.91 55.82 67.74
CA ASP A 229 39.05 56.01 68.92
C ASP A 229 39.67 55.50 70.22
N GLU A 230 40.98 55.01 70.21
CA GLU A 230 41.81 54.67 71.37
C GLU A 230 42.93 55.72 71.58
#